data_58ac068fd1e22f00583184f08f8528d6
#
_entry.id   58ac068fd1e22f00583184f08f8528d6
#
_cell.length_a   1.000
_cell.length_b   1.000
_cell.length_c   1.000
_cell.angle_alpha   90.00
_cell.angle_beta   90.00
_cell.angle_gamma   90.00
#
_symmetry.space_group_name_H-M   'P 1'
#
loop_
_entity.id
_entity.type
_entity.pdbx_description
1 polymer ?
#
loop_
_entity_poly.entity_id
_entity_poly.type
_entity_poly.pdbx_seq_one_letter_code
_entity_poly.pdbx_strand_id
1 'polypeptide(L)'
;MSTKTARASAARSSVGSSGSRRIRSTPDERRVTILDAAREVMVERGSDAARVTDVAERAGVSHGLVHYYFPTKDDLVAATMRHAAGVGVERLRARVAARTSGMDKLDTLLQLAVPGGAAASDAWVLWVDAWSAGLRDQTVRHVHEELDNAWAGTLVEIIDSGVAAGEFTCPDPQQTATVLTSLIDGLALRLVLRRRGVTRAEILRILRETAAGQLGHTPPS
;
A
#
# COMPACT_ATOMS: atom_id res chain seq x y z
N MET A 1 20.80 -55.16 64.50
CA MET A 1 21.36 -56.09 63.54
C MET A 1 21.01 -55.59 62.14
N SER A 2 22.02 -55.24 61.43
CA SER A 2 22.32 -55.10 60.06
C SER A 2 21.32 -54.29 59.18
N THR A 3 21.73 -53.10 58.94
CA THR A 3 21.40 -52.16 57.93
C THR A 3 21.98 -52.54 56.57
N LYS A 4 21.26 -52.37 55.47
CA LYS A 4 21.83 -52.38 54.11
C LYS A 4 21.35 -51.21 53.35
N THR A 5 22.28 -50.31 53.13
CA THR A 5 22.20 -49.07 52.35
C THR A 5 22.06 -49.37 50.85
N ALA A 6 21.07 -48.81 50.19
CA ALA A 6 20.97 -48.82 48.73
C ALA A 6 21.17 -47.41 48.22
N ARG A 7 22.23 -47.22 47.40
CA ARG A 7 22.57 -46.01 46.66
C ARG A 7 21.62 -45.86 45.44
N ALA A 8 20.88 -44.74 45.36
CA ALA A 8 20.18 -44.36 44.17
C ALA A 8 21.11 -43.54 43.28
N SER A 9 21.31 -44.03 42.06
CA SER A 9 22.06 -43.38 40.98
C SER A 9 21.20 -42.29 40.36
N ALA A 10 21.66 -41.05 40.39
CA ALA A 10 21.02 -39.91 39.72
C ALA A 10 21.31 -39.96 38.20
N ALA A 11 20.32 -40.27 37.42
CA ALA A 11 20.36 -40.09 35.97
C ALA A 11 20.26 -38.59 35.63
N ARG A 12 21.32 -38.02 35.09
CA ARG A 12 21.33 -36.67 34.53
C ARG A 12 20.60 -36.68 33.17
N SER A 13 19.38 -36.19 33.14
CA SER A 13 18.69 -35.89 31.89
C SER A 13 19.36 -34.71 31.23
N SER A 14 20.04 -34.94 30.12
CA SER A 14 20.51 -33.92 29.21
C SER A 14 19.30 -33.29 28.51
N VAL A 15 18.95 -32.08 28.94
CA VAL A 15 17.99 -31.22 28.19
C VAL A 15 18.67 -30.84 26.89
N GLY A 16 18.25 -31.47 25.81
CA GLY A 16 18.62 -31.10 24.45
C GLY A 16 18.14 -29.68 24.14
N SER A 17 19.11 -28.78 24.02
CA SER A 17 18.90 -27.45 23.43
C SER A 17 18.38 -27.64 22.01
N SER A 18 17.08 -27.50 21.81
CA SER A 18 16.51 -27.39 20.47
C SER A 18 16.94 -26.03 19.87
N GLY A 19 18.08 -26.04 19.18
CA GLY A 19 18.53 -24.94 18.36
C GLY A 19 17.46 -24.64 17.33
N SER A 20 16.68 -23.60 17.57
CA SER A 20 15.81 -23.01 16.54
C SER A 20 16.69 -22.73 15.32
N ARG A 21 16.53 -23.54 14.27
CA ARG A 21 17.16 -23.35 12.97
C ARG A 21 16.62 -22.02 12.43
N ARG A 22 17.35 -20.91 12.64
CA ARG A 22 17.10 -19.64 11.97
C ARG A 22 17.12 -19.93 10.47
N ILE A 23 15.94 -20.01 9.86
CA ILE A 23 15.79 -20.03 8.42
C ILE A 23 16.49 -18.76 7.94
N ARG A 24 17.59 -18.93 7.20
CA ARG A 24 18.32 -17.79 6.63
C ARG A 24 17.38 -17.15 5.60
N SER A 25 16.79 -16.01 5.95
CA SER A 25 16.01 -15.22 5.01
C SER A 25 16.87 -14.86 3.80
N THR A 26 16.29 -14.93 2.62
CA THR A 26 16.94 -14.52 1.37
C THR A 26 17.20 -13.00 1.38
N PRO A 27 18.10 -12.49 0.54
CA PRO A 27 18.29 -11.04 0.38
C PRO A 27 17.00 -10.30 0.07
N ASP A 28 16.13 -10.86 -0.78
CA ASP A 28 14.85 -10.26 -1.16
C ASP A 28 13.85 -10.25 0.01
N GLU A 29 13.75 -11.34 0.76
CA GLU A 29 12.91 -11.38 1.97
C GLU A 29 13.35 -10.35 3.01
N ARG A 30 14.66 -10.13 3.17
CA ARG A 30 15.19 -9.12 4.08
C ARG A 30 14.86 -7.71 3.60
N ARG A 31 14.99 -7.47 2.29
CA ARG A 31 14.63 -6.19 1.69
C ARG A 31 13.16 -5.88 1.92
N VAL A 32 12.27 -6.85 1.69
CA VAL A 32 10.82 -6.72 1.96
C VAL A 32 10.57 -6.44 3.45
N THR A 33 11.20 -7.18 4.35
CA THR A 33 11.08 -6.96 5.81
C THR A 33 11.45 -5.52 6.21
N ILE A 34 12.51 -4.97 5.63
CA ILE A 34 12.92 -3.58 5.89
C ILE A 34 11.88 -2.60 5.34
N LEU A 35 11.34 -2.83 4.15
CA LEU A 35 10.33 -1.96 3.53
C LEU A 35 9.00 -1.98 4.30
N ASP A 36 8.57 -3.14 4.79
CA ASP A 36 7.38 -3.25 5.63
C ASP A 36 7.55 -2.49 6.95
N ALA A 37 8.71 -2.64 7.61
CA ALA A 37 9.05 -1.90 8.81
C ALA A 37 9.13 -0.38 8.55
N ALA A 38 9.72 0.03 7.43
CA ALA A 38 9.81 1.44 7.03
C ALA A 38 8.40 2.03 6.82
N ARG A 39 7.52 1.29 6.14
CA ARG A 39 6.12 1.69 5.95
C ARG A 39 5.42 1.94 7.30
N GLU A 40 5.55 1.03 8.25
CA GLU A 40 4.95 1.19 9.59
C GLU A 40 5.49 2.42 10.31
N VAL A 41 6.81 2.62 10.34
CA VAL A 41 7.45 3.78 10.98
C VAL A 41 7.01 5.10 10.31
N MET A 42 6.92 5.12 8.97
CA MET A 42 6.46 6.30 8.23
C MET A 42 4.99 6.62 8.50
N VAL A 43 4.12 5.61 8.59
CA VAL A 43 2.70 5.82 8.96
C VAL A 43 2.56 6.39 10.37
N GLU A 44 3.38 5.91 11.32
CA GLU A 44 3.32 6.36 12.72
C GLU A 44 3.88 7.78 12.91
N ARG A 45 4.93 8.16 12.18
CA ARG A 45 5.74 9.36 12.49
C ARG A 45 5.85 10.37 11.34
N GLY A 46 5.44 9.99 10.14
CA GLY A 46 5.74 10.71 8.91
C GLY A 46 7.14 10.40 8.36
N SER A 47 7.35 10.57 7.06
CA SER A 47 8.63 10.28 6.41
C SER A 47 9.76 11.18 6.90
N ASP A 48 9.47 12.46 7.18
CA ASP A 48 10.45 13.41 7.67
C ASP A 48 11.01 13.04 9.06
N ALA A 49 10.15 12.58 9.98
CA ALA A 49 10.53 12.21 11.34
C ALA A 49 11.04 10.77 11.46
N ALA A 50 10.73 9.89 10.50
CA ALA A 50 11.19 8.51 10.47
C ALA A 50 12.73 8.46 10.35
N ARG A 51 13.39 7.75 11.27
CA ARG A 51 14.83 7.56 11.26
C ARG A 51 15.17 6.16 10.79
N VAL A 52 16.29 6.00 10.09
CA VAL A 52 16.80 4.69 9.65
C VAL A 52 17.05 3.76 10.85
N THR A 53 17.42 4.31 12.01
CA THR A 53 17.56 3.56 13.27
C THR A 53 16.24 2.95 13.74
N ASP A 54 15.13 3.70 13.66
CA ASP A 54 13.79 3.22 14.05
C ASP A 54 13.34 2.08 13.13
N VAL A 55 13.62 2.21 11.83
CA VAL A 55 13.35 1.16 10.84
C VAL A 55 14.18 -0.11 11.10
N ALA A 56 15.47 0.05 11.38
CA ALA A 56 16.35 -1.07 11.68
C ALA A 56 15.88 -1.84 12.94
N GLU A 57 15.51 -1.13 13.99
CA GLU A 57 14.96 -1.69 15.22
C GLU A 57 13.64 -2.44 14.94
N ARG A 58 12.72 -1.82 14.23
CA ARG A 58 11.42 -2.41 13.85
C ARG A 58 11.58 -3.67 12.97
N ALA A 59 12.52 -3.65 12.05
CA ALA A 59 12.84 -4.77 11.15
C ALA A 59 13.66 -5.88 11.83
N GLY A 60 14.19 -5.64 13.05
CA GLY A 60 15.07 -6.58 13.72
C GLY A 60 16.42 -6.80 13.01
N VAL A 61 16.94 -5.76 12.33
CA VAL A 61 18.20 -5.81 11.59
C VAL A 61 19.18 -4.74 12.07
N SER A 62 20.45 -4.85 11.64
CA SER A 62 21.43 -3.80 11.95
C SER A 62 21.19 -2.55 11.08
N HIS A 63 21.52 -1.38 11.61
CA HIS A 63 21.52 -0.11 10.86
C HIS A 63 22.38 -0.18 9.59
N GLY A 64 23.55 -0.82 9.67
CA GLY A 64 24.42 -1.04 8.50
C GLY A 64 23.77 -1.87 7.39
N LEU A 65 22.90 -2.82 7.75
CA LEU A 65 22.16 -3.60 6.75
C LEU A 65 21.10 -2.76 6.03
N VAL A 66 20.42 -1.85 6.74
CA VAL A 66 19.49 -0.92 6.08
C VAL A 66 20.23 -0.03 5.09
N HIS A 67 21.39 0.55 5.49
CA HIS A 67 22.21 1.36 4.59
C HIS A 67 22.80 0.58 3.41
N TYR A 68 23.06 -0.70 3.58
CA TYR A 68 23.50 -1.54 2.46
C TYR A 68 22.43 -1.65 1.36
N TYR A 69 21.15 -1.77 1.74
CA TYR A 69 20.03 -1.84 0.79
C TYR A 69 19.58 -0.46 0.29
N PHE A 70 19.67 0.55 1.15
CA PHE A 70 19.16 1.90 0.90
C PHE A 70 20.20 2.92 1.37
N PRO A 71 21.07 3.39 0.44
CA PRO A 71 22.20 4.28 0.78
C PRO A 71 21.78 5.58 1.45
N THR A 72 20.62 6.13 1.04
CA THR A 72 20.07 7.35 1.62
C THR A 72 18.69 7.11 2.25
N LYS A 73 18.23 8.06 3.04
CA LYS A 73 16.86 8.07 3.58
C LYS A 73 15.84 8.19 2.44
N ASP A 74 16.12 9.01 1.45
CA ASP A 74 15.23 9.25 0.32
C ASP A 74 15.09 8.00 -0.56
N ASP A 75 16.18 7.22 -0.74
CA ASP A 75 16.11 5.90 -1.37
C ASP A 75 15.20 4.93 -0.59
N LEU A 76 15.28 4.96 0.74
CA LEU A 76 14.41 4.13 1.59
C LEU A 76 12.95 4.58 1.45
N VAL A 77 12.66 5.88 1.51
CA VAL A 77 11.30 6.44 1.32
C VAL A 77 10.76 6.05 -0.04
N ALA A 78 11.51 6.32 -1.11
CA ALA A 78 11.13 6.01 -2.48
C ALA A 78 10.85 4.50 -2.70
N ALA A 79 11.73 3.64 -2.17
CA ALA A 79 11.56 2.20 -2.25
C ALA A 79 10.36 1.69 -1.44
N THR A 80 10.10 2.30 -0.27
CA THR A 80 8.94 1.98 0.56
C THR A 80 7.63 2.34 -0.14
N MET A 81 7.59 3.48 -0.81
CA MET A 81 6.44 3.89 -1.63
C MET A 81 6.17 2.90 -2.78
N ARG A 82 7.21 2.57 -3.56
CA ARG A 82 7.07 1.58 -4.65
C ARG A 82 6.56 0.24 -4.14
N HIS A 83 7.10 -0.24 -3.02
CA HIS A 83 6.69 -1.49 -2.41
C HIS A 83 5.21 -1.46 -1.97
N ALA A 84 4.82 -0.43 -1.23
CA ALA A 84 3.44 -0.28 -0.74
C ALA A 84 2.42 -0.13 -1.89
N ALA A 85 2.76 0.68 -2.90
CA ALA A 85 1.89 0.90 -4.06
C ALA A 85 1.84 -0.32 -4.99
N GLY A 86 2.96 -1.04 -5.19
CA GLY A 86 3.00 -2.26 -6.00
C GLY A 86 2.00 -3.30 -5.51
N VAL A 87 1.97 -3.55 -4.19
CA VAL A 87 0.97 -4.43 -3.57
C VAL A 87 -0.47 -3.93 -3.81
N GLY A 88 -0.67 -2.61 -3.77
CA GLY A 88 -1.98 -1.98 -4.04
C GLY A 88 -2.43 -2.17 -5.49
N VAL A 89 -1.55 -1.89 -6.45
CA VAL A 89 -1.84 -2.00 -7.90
C VAL A 89 -2.10 -3.44 -8.31
N GLU A 90 -1.30 -4.41 -7.84
CA GLU A 90 -1.56 -5.82 -8.13
C GLU A 90 -2.91 -6.30 -7.58
N ARG A 91 -3.25 -5.90 -6.37
CA ARG A 91 -4.54 -6.20 -5.76
C ARG A 91 -5.70 -5.57 -6.52
N LEU A 92 -5.53 -4.33 -7.00
CA LEU A 92 -6.50 -3.64 -7.85
C LEU A 92 -6.70 -4.43 -9.15
N ARG A 93 -5.62 -4.72 -9.89
CA ARG A 93 -5.68 -5.44 -11.16
C ARG A 93 -6.37 -6.79 -11.02
N ALA A 94 -6.04 -7.56 -9.99
CA ALA A 94 -6.68 -8.85 -9.72
C ALA A 94 -8.19 -8.71 -9.49
N ARG A 95 -8.63 -7.70 -8.74
CA ARG A 95 -10.04 -7.47 -8.46
C ARG A 95 -10.80 -6.95 -9.67
N VAL A 96 -10.20 -6.07 -10.46
CA VAL A 96 -10.77 -5.54 -11.71
C VAL A 96 -10.88 -6.65 -12.75
N ALA A 97 -9.87 -7.50 -12.91
CA ALA A 97 -9.89 -8.63 -13.84
C ALA A 97 -10.99 -9.65 -13.53
N ALA A 98 -11.43 -9.76 -12.29
CA ALA A 98 -12.54 -10.60 -11.87
C ALA A 98 -13.94 -10.05 -12.24
N ARG A 99 -14.01 -8.85 -12.83
CA ARG A 99 -15.25 -8.18 -13.25
C ARG A 99 -15.45 -8.29 -14.75
N THR A 100 -16.71 -8.41 -15.15
CA THR A 100 -17.08 -8.61 -16.57
C THR A 100 -17.46 -7.31 -17.26
N SER A 101 -18.22 -6.42 -16.60
CA SER A 101 -18.64 -5.14 -17.17
C SER A 101 -17.65 -4.01 -16.88
N GLY A 102 -17.57 -3.01 -17.75
CA GLY A 102 -16.80 -1.80 -17.57
C GLY A 102 -17.22 -1.03 -16.32
N MET A 103 -18.53 -0.94 -16.06
CA MET A 103 -19.06 -0.29 -14.87
C MET A 103 -18.66 -1.00 -13.57
N ASP A 104 -18.68 -2.34 -13.53
CA ASP A 104 -18.26 -3.09 -12.35
C ASP A 104 -16.75 -2.96 -12.10
N LYS A 105 -15.95 -2.90 -13.19
CA LYS A 105 -14.51 -2.65 -13.11
C LYS A 105 -14.24 -1.27 -12.52
N LEU A 106 -14.92 -0.25 -13.05
CA LEU A 106 -14.80 1.13 -12.60
C LEU A 106 -15.22 1.27 -11.13
N ASP A 107 -16.39 0.74 -10.75
CA ASP A 107 -16.86 0.78 -9.37
C ASP A 107 -15.90 0.07 -8.41
N THR A 108 -15.31 -1.06 -8.83
CA THR A 108 -14.29 -1.77 -8.06
C THR A 108 -13.05 -0.89 -7.84
N LEU A 109 -12.59 -0.17 -8.87
CA LEU A 109 -11.49 0.78 -8.75
C LEU A 109 -11.83 1.91 -7.77
N LEU A 110 -12.99 2.56 -7.93
CA LEU A 110 -13.43 3.65 -7.06
C LEU A 110 -13.53 3.20 -5.59
N GLN A 111 -14.07 2.01 -5.35
CA GLN A 111 -14.15 1.45 -4.00
C GLN A 111 -12.79 1.19 -3.36
N LEU A 112 -11.78 0.81 -4.15
CA LEU A 112 -10.42 0.59 -3.65
C LEU A 112 -9.65 1.90 -3.46
N ALA A 113 -9.95 2.91 -4.29
CA ALA A 113 -9.33 4.23 -4.20
C ALA A 113 -9.74 4.98 -2.93
N VAL A 114 -11.01 4.86 -2.51
CA VAL A 114 -11.51 5.59 -1.34
C VAL A 114 -11.24 4.80 -0.05
N PRO A 115 -10.57 5.39 0.97
CA PRO A 115 -10.26 4.71 2.22
C PRO A 115 -11.48 4.06 2.87
N GLY A 116 -11.40 2.78 3.19
CA GLY A 116 -12.50 1.99 3.75
C GLY A 116 -12.15 1.28 5.06
N GLY A 117 -11.08 1.67 5.74
CA GLY A 117 -10.63 1.08 7.00
C GLY A 117 -9.22 1.54 7.35
N ALA A 118 -8.67 1.07 8.48
CA ALA A 118 -7.37 1.51 8.98
C ALA A 118 -6.25 1.33 7.95
N ALA A 119 -6.07 0.13 7.41
CA ALA A 119 -5.00 -0.14 6.44
C ALA A 119 -5.08 0.71 5.16
N ALA A 120 -6.31 1.02 4.69
CA ALA A 120 -6.48 1.91 3.55
C ALA A 120 -6.18 3.37 3.92
N SER A 121 -6.51 3.79 5.15
CA SER A 121 -6.15 5.11 5.66
C SER A 121 -4.63 5.26 5.82
N ASP A 122 -3.93 4.22 6.28
CA ASP A 122 -2.47 4.19 6.39
C ASP A 122 -1.81 4.35 5.02
N ALA A 123 -2.34 3.69 3.98
CA ALA A 123 -1.86 3.87 2.62
C ALA A 123 -2.01 5.32 2.14
N TRP A 124 -3.13 5.96 2.47
CA TRP A 124 -3.36 7.36 2.15
C TRP A 124 -2.46 8.33 2.94
N VAL A 125 -2.16 8.02 4.21
CA VAL A 125 -1.19 8.79 5.01
C VAL A 125 0.18 8.78 4.33
N LEU A 126 0.65 7.60 3.90
CA LEU A 126 1.90 7.48 3.15
C LEU A 126 1.86 8.27 1.83
N TRP A 127 0.72 8.25 1.13
CA TRP A 127 0.56 8.96 -0.14
C TRP A 127 0.66 10.47 0.03
N VAL A 128 -0.04 11.03 1.02
CA VAL A 128 0.02 12.47 1.38
C VAL A 128 1.42 12.88 1.84
N ASP A 129 2.07 12.04 2.64
CA ASP A 129 3.42 12.27 3.11
C ASP A 129 4.43 12.30 1.94
N ALA A 130 4.25 11.41 0.98
CA ALA A 130 5.02 11.38 -0.25
C ALA A 130 4.82 12.63 -1.13
N TRP A 131 3.60 13.17 -1.23
CA TRP A 131 3.39 14.46 -1.90
C TRP A 131 4.20 15.57 -1.23
N SER A 132 4.16 15.63 0.09
CA SER A 132 4.93 16.61 0.85
C SER A 132 6.43 16.48 0.64
N ALA A 133 6.96 15.25 0.67
CA ALA A 133 8.38 14.97 0.42
C ALA A 133 8.77 15.29 -1.02
N GLY A 134 7.95 14.91 -2.01
CA GLY A 134 8.19 15.17 -3.44
C GLY A 134 8.23 16.65 -3.84
N LEU A 135 7.68 17.55 -3.01
CA LEU A 135 7.85 18.99 -3.22
C LEU A 135 9.32 19.43 -3.04
N ARG A 136 10.11 18.69 -2.28
CA ARG A 136 11.50 19.02 -1.92
C ARG A 136 12.54 18.07 -2.48
N ASP A 137 12.15 16.79 -2.68
CA ASP A 137 13.05 15.74 -3.17
C ASP A 137 12.62 15.22 -4.55
N GLN A 138 13.57 15.24 -5.51
CA GLN A 138 13.32 14.85 -6.90
C GLN A 138 13.14 13.32 -7.03
N THR A 139 13.83 12.51 -6.22
CA THR A 139 13.74 11.06 -6.27
C THR A 139 12.35 10.59 -5.84
N VAL A 140 11.86 11.16 -4.73
CA VAL A 140 10.50 10.89 -4.23
C VAL A 140 9.43 11.37 -5.21
N ARG A 141 9.62 12.55 -5.81
CA ARG A 141 8.71 13.08 -6.85
C ARG A 141 8.62 12.15 -8.04
N HIS A 142 9.75 11.70 -8.57
CA HIS A 142 9.77 10.80 -9.72
C HIS A 142 9.04 9.48 -9.45
N VAL A 143 9.24 8.91 -8.24
CA VAL A 143 8.52 7.69 -7.83
C VAL A 143 7.03 7.94 -7.73
N HIS A 144 6.63 9.09 -7.17
CA HIS A 144 5.22 9.46 -7.08
C HIS A 144 4.58 9.56 -8.46
N GLU A 145 5.22 10.25 -9.41
CA GLU A 145 4.77 10.39 -10.79
C GLU A 145 4.64 9.02 -11.50
N GLU A 146 5.61 8.12 -11.28
CA GLU A 146 5.58 6.76 -11.80
C GLU A 146 4.35 5.97 -11.31
N LEU A 147 4.05 6.08 -10.01
CA LEU A 147 2.93 5.37 -9.38
C LEU A 147 1.58 5.97 -9.76
N ASP A 148 1.50 7.29 -9.83
CA ASP A 148 0.29 8.01 -10.26
C ASP A 148 -0.07 7.67 -11.71
N ASN A 149 0.92 7.68 -12.60
CA ASN A 149 0.74 7.27 -13.99
C ASN A 149 0.29 5.81 -14.13
N ALA A 150 0.81 4.90 -13.32
CA ALA A 150 0.39 3.49 -13.33
C ALA A 150 -1.07 3.32 -12.87
N TRP A 151 -1.50 4.10 -11.89
CA TRP A 151 -2.88 4.12 -11.42
C TRP A 151 -3.83 4.72 -12.47
N ALA A 152 -3.51 5.91 -12.98
CA ALA A 152 -4.30 6.57 -14.02
C ALA A 152 -4.38 5.72 -15.29
N GLY A 153 -3.30 5.05 -15.68
CA GLY A 153 -3.27 4.10 -16.79
C GLY A 153 -4.27 2.96 -16.63
N THR A 154 -4.39 2.39 -15.42
CA THR A 154 -5.40 1.34 -15.14
C THR A 154 -6.82 1.88 -15.33
N LEU A 155 -7.09 3.12 -14.95
CA LEU A 155 -8.39 3.76 -15.16
C LEU A 155 -8.67 3.98 -16.66
N VAL A 156 -7.69 4.44 -17.43
CA VAL A 156 -7.79 4.57 -18.88
C VAL A 156 -8.09 3.22 -19.55
N GLU A 157 -7.38 2.16 -19.17
CA GLU A 157 -7.63 0.79 -19.69
C GLU A 157 -9.08 0.31 -19.43
N ILE A 158 -9.63 0.63 -18.25
CA ILE A 158 -11.03 0.31 -17.92
C ILE A 158 -11.99 1.11 -18.84
N ILE A 159 -11.75 2.40 -19.03
CA ILE A 159 -12.58 3.26 -19.85
C ILE A 159 -12.52 2.80 -21.31
N ASP A 160 -11.32 2.59 -21.87
CA ASP A 160 -11.14 2.12 -23.25
C ASP A 160 -11.83 0.78 -23.49
N SER A 161 -11.71 -0.17 -22.55
CA SER A 161 -12.39 -1.45 -22.66
C SER A 161 -13.91 -1.32 -22.64
N GLY A 162 -14.46 -0.39 -21.87
CA GLY A 162 -15.90 -0.11 -21.81
C GLY A 162 -16.40 0.60 -23.08
N VAL A 163 -15.60 1.51 -23.66
CA VAL A 163 -15.90 2.14 -24.96
C VAL A 163 -15.91 1.09 -26.07
N ALA A 164 -14.89 0.22 -26.10
CA ALA A 164 -14.80 -0.87 -27.09
C ALA A 164 -15.97 -1.87 -26.99
N ALA A 165 -16.50 -2.09 -25.78
CA ALA A 165 -17.66 -2.93 -25.52
C ALA A 165 -19.02 -2.23 -25.77
N GLY A 166 -19.01 -0.91 -26.09
CA GLY A 166 -20.23 -0.11 -26.25
C GLY A 166 -20.95 0.21 -24.94
N GLU A 167 -20.30 -0.01 -23.79
CA GLU A 167 -20.86 0.33 -22.47
C GLU A 167 -20.70 1.82 -22.12
N PHE A 168 -19.67 2.47 -22.71
CA PHE A 168 -19.32 3.86 -22.46
C PHE A 168 -19.27 4.68 -23.74
N THR A 169 -19.58 5.96 -23.60
CA THR A 169 -19.32 6.99 -24.61
C THR A 169 -18.36 8.01 -24.03
N CYS A 170 -17.08 7.88 -24.35
CA CYS A 170 -16.03 8.74 -23.79
C CYS A 170 -15.11 9.21 -24.93
N PRO A 171 -15.16 10.49 -25.33
CA PRO A 171 -14.34 11.03 -26.42
C PRO A 171 -12.86 11.18 -26.02
N ASP A 172 -12.57 11.37 -24.74
CA ASP A 172 -11.20 11.54 -24.23
C ASP A 172 -11.03 10.76 -22.89
N PRO A 173 -10.65 9.46 -22.96
CA PRO A 173 -10.41 8.63 -21.79
C PRO A 173 -9.32 9.18 -20.87
N GLN A 174 -8.28 9.82 -21.43
CA GLN A 174 -7.17 10.37 -20.68
C GLN A 174 -7.62 11.57 -19.84
N GLN A 175 -8.38 12.49 -20.43
CA GLN A 175 -8.93 13.63 -19.69
C GLN A 175 -9.91 13.15 -18.60
N THR A 176 -10.77 12.18 -18.90
CA THR A 176 -11.70 11.60 -17.94
C THR A 176 -10.95 10.94 -16.77
N ALA A 177 -9.89 10.19 -17.05
CA ALA A 177 -9.04 9.61 -16.00
C ALA A 177 -8.41 10.70 -15.13
N THR A 178 -7.89 11.77 -15.72
CA THR A 178 -7.32 12.91 -15.00
C THR A 178 -8.35 13.56 -14.06
N VAL A 179 -9.56 13.80 -14.55
CA VAL A 179 -10.64 14.39 -13.73
C VAL A 179 -10.99 13.47 -12.55
N LEU A 180 -11.19 12.18 -12.81
CA LEU A 180 -11.57 11.22 -11.77
C LEU A 180 -10.45 11.03 -10.74
N THR A 181 -9.19 10.92 -11.14
CA THR A 181 -8.04 10.81 -10.23
C THR A 181 -7.93 12.05 -9.36
N SER A 182 -7.99 13.26 -9.94
CA SER A 182 -7.94 14.51 -9.17
C SER A 182 -9.10 14.63 -8.18
N LEU A 183 -10.29 14.16 -8.54
CA LEU A 183 -11.44 14.16 -7.66
C LEU A 183 -11.29 13.14 -6.52
N ILE A 184 -10.78 11.95 -6.81
CA ILE A 184 -10.45 10.92 -5.81
C ILE A 184 -9.48 11.50 -4.79
N ASP A 185 -8.39 12.11 -5.23
CA ASP A 185 -7.35 12.68 -4.38
C ASP A 185 -7.90 13.75 -3.44
N GLY A 186 -8.64 14.71 -3.98
CA GLY A 186 -9.23 15.77 -3.21
C GLY A 186 -10.27 15.28 -2.18
N LEU A 187 -11.11 14.32 -2.55
CA LEU A 187 -12.15 13.79 -1.67
C LEU A 187 -11.59 12.82 -0.62
N ALA A 188 -10.67 11.93 -1.01
CA ALA A 188 -10.05 11.00 -0.09
C ALA A 188 -9.20 11.72 0.97
N LEU A 189 -8.47 12.77 0.58
CA LEU A 189 -7.75 13.62 1.54
C LEU A 189 -8.68 14.23 2.59
N ARG A 190 -9.87 14.68 2.20
CA ARG A 190 -10.88 15.22 3.15
C ARG A 190 -11.35 14.16 4.13
N LEU A 191 -11.47 12.89 3.69
CA LEU A 191 -11.85 11.76 4.54
C LEU A 191 -10.73 11.41 5.52
N VAL A 192 -9.49 11.32 5.05
CA VAL A 192 -8.30 11.04 5.89
C VAL A 192 -8.10 12.14 6.95
N LEU A 193 -8.31 13.41 6.59
CA LEU A 193 -8.29 14.55 7.50
C LEU A 193 -9.52 14.62 8.43
N ARG A 194 -10.42 13.64 8.38
CA ARG A 194 -11.64 13.52 9.23
C ARG A 194 -12.49 14.80 9.22
N ARG A 195 -12.65 15.42 8.05
CA ARG A 195 -13.49 16.61 7.93
C ARG A 195 -14.94 16.27 8.21
N ARG A 196 -15.62 17.14 9.01
CA ARG A 196 -17.02 16.97 9.35
C ARG A 196 -17.90 16.93 8.09
N GLY A 197 -18.90 16.03 8.07
CA GLY A 197 -19.84 15.88 6.96
C GLY A 197 -19.30 15.13 5.75
N VAL A 198 -18.05 14.63 5.79
CA VAL A 198 -17.46 13.83 4.71
C VAL A 198 -17.47 12.37 5.13
N THR A 199 -18.21 11.55 4.40
CA THR A 199 -18.28 10.11 4.61
C THR A 199 -17.83 9.36 3.36
N ARG A 200 -17.34 8.13 3.55
CA ARG A 200 -16.97 7.27 2.43
C ARG A 200 -18.13 7.04 1.45
N ALA A 201 -19.35 6.85 1.97
CA ALA A 201 -20.52 6.64 1.15
C ALA A 201 -20.82 7.85 0.27
N GLU A 202 -20.72 9.06 0.82
CA GLU A 202 -20.92 10.30 0.08
C GLU A 202 -19.86 10.50 -1.01
N ILE A 203 -18.59 10.21 -0.70
CA ILE A 203 -17.49 10.27 -1.68
C ILE A 203 -17.76 9.31 -2.84
N LEU A 204 -18.08 8.05 -2.54
CA LEU A 204 -18.38 7.06 -3.58
C LEU A 204 -19.60 7.45 -4.42
N ARG A 205 -20.62 8.06 -3.84
CA ARG A 205 -21.75 8.58 -4.58
C ARG A 205 -21.31 9.67 -5.57
N ILE A 206 -20.56 10.67 -5.10
CA ILE A 206 -20.04 11.76 -5.94
C ILE A 206 -19.19 11.21 -7.09
N LEU A 207 -18.26 10.29 -6.79
CA LEU A 207 -17.40 9.70 -7.80
C LEU A 207 -18.18 8.92 -8.86
N ARG A 208 -19.18 8.14 -8.47
CA ARG A 208 -20.05 7.38 -9.38
C ARG A 208 -20.87 8.29 -10.28
N GLU A 209 -21.47 9.33 -9.73
CA GLU A 209 -22.26 10.31 -10.50
C GLU A 209 -21.39 11.07 -11.49
N THR A 210 -20.20 11.50 -11.05
CA THR A 210 -19.23 12.17 -11.94
C THR A 210 -18.77 11.23 -13.05
N ALA A 211 -18.40 10.00 -12.73
CA ALA A 211 -17.99 9.01 -13.71
C ALA A 211 -19.11 8.70 -14.73
N ALA A 212 -20.33 8.49 -14.25
CA ALA A 212 -21.48 8.25 -15.13
C ALA A 212 -21.72 9.43 -16.12
N GLY A 213 -21.60 10.67 -15.63
CA GLY A 213 -21.71 11.86 -16.47
C GLY A 213 -20.59 11.98 -17.52
N GLN A 214 -19.34 11.66 -17.15
CA GLN A 214 -18.19 11.69 -18.05
C GLN A 214 -18.22 10.58 -19.11
N LEU A 215 -18.81 9.43 -18.77
CA LEU A 215 -18.83 8.23 -19.61
C LEU A 215 -20.12 8.10 -20.43
N GLY A 216 -21.00 9.10 -20.39
CA GLY A 216 -22.29 9.05 -21.10
C GLY A 216 -23.18 7.88 -20.68
N HIS A 217 -22.95 7.35 -19.47
CA HIS A 217 -23.69 6.21 -18.93
C HIS A 217 -24.87 6.71 -18.10
N THR A 218 -26.09 6.35 -18.52
CA THR A 218 -27.29 6.59 -17.70
C THR A 218 -27.48 5.39 -16.78
N PRO A 219 -27.41 5.55 -15.45
CA PRO A 219 -27.63 4.42 -14.55
C PRO A 219 -29.05 3.88 -14.77
N PRO A 220 -29.26 2.57 -14.71
CA PRO A 220 -30.59 1.98 -14.76
C PRO A 220 -31.42 2.55 -13.61
N SER A 221 -32.68 2.92 -13.92
CA SER A 221 -33.65 3.53 -13.02
C SER A 221 -34.01 2.58 -11.87
#